data_a9a0c53de06a4a7e1b5e850f00034902
#
_entry.id   a9a0c53de06a4a7e1b5e850f00034902
#
_cell.length_a   1.000
_cell.length_b   1.000
_cell.length_c   1.000
_cell.angle_alpha   90.00
_cell.angle_beta   90.00
_cell.angle_gamma   90.00
#
_symmetry.space_group_name_H-M   'P 1'
#
loop_
_entity.id
_entity.type
_entity.pdbx_description
1 polymer ?
#
loop_
_entity_poly.entity_id
_entity_poly.type
_entity_poly.pdbx_seq_one_letter_code
_entity_poly.pdbx_strand_id
1 'polypeptide(L)'
;KTGSRITSPITAIRHRMGYISKDRDKESISLEASIQDNIVLPALDRIKKGIFITGKSEKKFADEQIKTMSIKCISGKQFCSELSGGNKQKVAFAKWLGVDCDIFIMDCPTRGIDIGVKVAMYKLIYELKRQGKSIVMISEELMELIGMSDRMLIMKNGSVSKEIMRSADVTDAQIIEYMI
;
A
#
# COMPACT_ATOMS: atom_id res chain seq x y z
N LYS A 1 13.02 -14.42 -7.99
CA LYS A 1 13.47 -15.67 -8.56
C LYS A 1 14.81 -15.56 -9.27
N THR A 2 15.30 -14.40 -9.62
CA THR A 2 16.57 -14.15 -10.31
C THR A 2 17.64 -13.47 -9.44
N GLY A 3 17.37 -13.24 -8.14
CA GLY A 3 18.34 -12.58 -7.25
C GLY A 3 18.74 -11.15 -7.67
N SER A 4 17.94 -10.49 -8.51
CA SER A 4 18.25 -9.14 -8.96
C SER A 4 18.12 -8.15 -7.81
N ARG A 5 19.17 -7.36 -7.62
CA ARG A 5 19.21 -6.32 -6.58
C ARG A 5 18.36 -5.12 -7.03
N ILE A 6 17.45 -4.70 -6.19
CA ILE A 6 16.67 -3.46 -6.38
C ILE A 6 17.52 -2.29 -5.91
N THR A 7 17.91 -1.41 -6.82
CA THR A 7 18.84 -0.30 -6.54
C THR A 7 18.22 1.08 -6.68
N SER A 8 16.98 1.15 -7.19
CA SER A 8 16.27 2.42 -7.37
C SER A 8 14.75 2.22 -7.39
N PRO A 9 13.95 3.28 -7.13
CA PRO A 9 12.48 3.24 -7.28
C PRO A 9 12.03 2.82 -8.67
N ILE A 10 12.71 3.26 -9.73
CA ILE A 10 12.41 2.89 -11.11
C ILE A 10 12.59 1.38 -11.31
N THR A 11 13.66 0.80 -10.76
CA THR A 11 13.89 -0.64 -10.80
C THR A 11 12.79 -1.40 -10.06
N ALA A 12 12.36 -0.91 -8.90
CA ALA A 12 11.26 -1.50 -8.14
C ALA A 12 9.94 -1.52 -8.94
N ILE A 13 9.58 -0.40 -9.57
CA ILE A 13 8.38 -0.29 -10.41
C ILE A 13 8.45 -1.27 -11.59
N ARG A 14 9.60 -1.38 -12.26
CA ARG A 14 9.81 -2.35 -13.37
C ARG A 14 9.66 -3.80 -12.90
N HIS A 15 9.99 -4.08 -11.64
CA HIS A 15 9.77 -5.38 -11.01
C HIS A 15 8.36 -5.51 -10.40
N ARG A 16 7.44 -4.60 -10.74
CA ARG A 16 6.03 -4.60 -10.31
C ARG A 16 5.88 -4.56 -8.79
N MET A 17 6.73 -3.75 -8.14
CA MET A 17 6.68 -3.52 -6.69
C MET A 17 5.98 -2.19 -6.41
N GLY A 18 5.04 -2.20 -5.47
CA GLY A 18 4.39 -1.01 -4.92
C GLY A 18 4.82 -0.77 -3.48
N TYR A 19 4.94 0.50 -3.09
CA TYR A 19 5.32 0.89 -1.74
C TYR A 19 4.31 1.87 -1.15
N ILE A 20 3.80 1.54 0.03
CA ILE A 20 2.92 2.39 0.84
C ILE A 20 3.70 2.77 2.10
N SER A 21 4.04 4.06 2.22
CA SER A 21 4.86 4.57 3.32
C SER A 21 4.05 4.82 4.57
N LYS A 22 4.72 4.73 5.72
CA LYS A 22 4.23 5.09 7.05
C LYS A 22 3.82 6.57 7.12
N ASP A 23 4.59 7.47 6.51
CA ASP A 23 4.26 8.89 6.41
C ASP A 23 3.62 9.19 5.04
N ARG A 24 2.33 8.85 4.92
CA ARG A 24 1.61 9.03 3.65
C ARG A 24 1.62 10.46 3.14
N ASP A 25 1.50 11.44 4.05
CA ASP A 25 1.33 12.85 3.70
C ASP A 25 2.63 13.48 3.18
N LYS A 26 3.79 12.91 3.53
CA LYS A 26 5.10 13.36 3.05
C LYS A 26 5.67 12.52 1.91
N GLU A 27 5.38 11.21 1.92
CA GLU A 27 6.09 10.26 1.06
C GLU A 27 5.20 9.54 0.05
N SER A 28 3.93 9.26 0.40
CA SER A 28 3.06 8.46 -0.49
C SER A 28 2.25 9.29 -1.44
N ILE A 29 1.81 10.48 -1.05
CA ILE A 29 0.94 11.35 -1.86
C ILE A 29 1.47 12.78 -1.89
N SER A 30 1.23 13.47 -3.00
CA SER A 30 1.42 14.92 -3.10
C SER A 30 0.14 15.61 -2.66
N LEU A 31 0.17 16.34 -1.55
CA LEU A 31 -1.00 17.02 -0.98
C LEU A 31 -1.52 18.13 -1.89
N GLU A 32 -0.61 18.84 -2.56
CA GLU A 32 -0.88 19.95 -3.47
C GLU A 32 -1.27 19.50 -4.90
N ALA A 33 -1.29 18.19 -5.14
CA ALA A 33 -1.75 17.63 -6.40
C ALA A 33 -3.18 17.07 -6.25
N SER A 34 -3.88 16.94 -7.38
CA SER A 34 -5.21 16.34 -7.38
C SER A 34 -5.16 14.84 -7.07
N ILE A 35 -6.30 14.28 -6.67
CA ILE A 35 -6.48 12.84 -6.50
C ILE A 35 -6.11 12.10 -7.79
N GLN A 36 -6.58 12.61 -8.94
CA GLN A 36 -6.28 12.05 -10.25
C GLN A 36 -4.78 12.02 -10.53
N ASP A 37 -4.08 13.13 -10.31
CA ASP A 37 -2.64 13.23 -10.59
C ASP A 37 -1.84 12.25 -9.71
N ASN A 38 -2.20 12.13 -8.43
CA ASN A 38 -1.59 11.15 -7.53
C ASN A 38 -1.79 9.72 -8.00
N ILE A 39 -2.99 9.35 -8.42
CA ILE A 39 -3.33 7.97 -8.85
C ILE A 39 -2.66 7.64 -10.19
N VAL A 40 -2.62 8.59 -11.11
CA VAL A 40 -2.12 8.40 -12.48
C VAL A 40 -0.60 8.31 -12.53
N LEU A 41 0.11 9.03 -11.68
CA LEU A 41 1.57 9.20 -11.73
C LEU A 41 2.35 7.87 -11.90
N PRO A 42 2.13 6.80 -11.14
CA PRO A 42 2.85 5.54 -11.34
C PRO A 42 2.31 4.70 -12.50
N ALA A 43 1.16 5.07 -13.06
CA ALA A 43 0.46 4.34 -14.11
C ALA A 43 0.66 4.92 -15.53
N LEU A 44 1.48 5.96 -15.70
CA LEU A 44 1.67 6.65 -16.97
C LEU A 44 2.01 5.69 -18.11
N ASP A 45 2.91 4.74 -17.88
CA ASP A 45 3.27 3.72 -18.87
C ASP A 45 2.11 2.79 -19.23
N ARG A 46 1.18 2.57 -18.32
CA ARG A 46 0.02 1.68 -18.52
C ARG A 46 -1.10 2.36 -19.32
N ILE A 47 -1.29 3.68 -19.10
CA ILE A 47 -2.40 4.43 -19.70
C ILE A 47 -2.04 5.12 -21.01
N LYS A 48 -0.74 5.15 -21.38
CA LYS A 48 -0.28 5.72 -22.65
C LYS A 48 -0.78 4.90 -23.83
N LYS A 49 -1.07 5.60 -24.93
CA LYS A 49 -1.35 5.03 -26.25
C LYS A 49 -0.24 5.47 -27.22
N GLY A 50 0.66 4.54 -27.53
CA GLY A 50 1.89 4.90 -28.22
C GLY A 50 2.74 5.83 -27.33
N ILE A 51 3.04 7.03 -27.85
CA ILE A 51 3.80 8.07 -27.12
C ILE A 51 2.91 9.09 -26.40
N PHE A 52 1.58 9.01 -26.58
CA PHE A 52 0.65 10.02 -26.06
C PHE A 52 -0.10 9.53 -24.82
N ILE A 53 -0.31 10.47 -23.90
CA ILE A 53 -1.23 10.34 -22.75
C ILE A 53 -2.30 11.43 -22.96
N THR A 54 -3.57 11.06 -22.83
CA THR A 54 -4.68 12.00 -23.00
C THR A 54 -5.39 12.23 -21.68
N GLY A 55 -5.89 13.43 -21.43
CA GLY A 55 -6.66 13.73 -20.23
C GLY A 55 -7.90 12.81 -20.07
N LYS A 56 -8.43 12.27 -21.18
CA LYS A 56 -9.53 11.29 -21.16
C LYS A 56 -9.06 9.94 -20.59
N SER A 57 -7.86 9.48 -20.96
CA SER A 57 -7.31 8.22 -20.43
C SER A 57 -6.95 8.33 -18.96
N GLU A 58 -6.36 9.46 -18.55
CA GLU A 58 -6.06 9.76 -17.16
C GLU A 58 -7.32 9.78 -16.30
N LYS A 59 -8.33 10.56 -16.73
CA LYS A 59 -9.59 10.67 -16.03
C LYS A 59 -10.28 9.31 -15.87
N LYS A 60 -10.38 8.52 -16.95
CA LYS A 60 -10.99 7.19 -16.92
C LYS A 60 -10.29 6.30 -15.90
N PHE A 61 -8.96 6.25 -15.96
CA PHE A 61 -8.17 5.43 -15.05
C PHE A 61 -8.35 5.85 -13.58
N ALA A 62 -8.28 7.16 -13.30
CA ALA A 62 -8.46 7.68 -11.95
C ALA A 62 -9.87 7.42 -11.42
N ASP A 63 -10.91 7.64 -12.22
CA ASP A 63 -12.31 7.39 -11.84
C ASP A 63 -12.55 5.91 -11.47
N GLU A 64 -11.93 4.98 -12.21
CA GLU A 64 -11.98 3.55 -11.92
C GLU A 64 -11.35 3.25 -10.54
N GLN A 65 -10.19 3.82 -10.24
CA GLN A 65 -9.51 3.62 -8.96
C GLN A 65 -10.25 4.29 -7.80
N ILE A 66 -10.78 5.50 -8.01
CA ILE A 66 -11.61 6.22 -7.01
C ILE A 66 -12.82 5.36 -6.62
N LYS A 67 -13.48 4.79 -7.62
CA LYS A 67 -14.63 3.90 -7.41
C LYS A 67 -14.22 2.61 -6.68
N THR A 68 -13.17 1.93 -7.14
CA THR A 68 -12.67 0.67 -6.54
C THR A 68 -12.35 0.85 -5.06
N MET A 69 -11.69 1.95 -4.70
CA MET A 69 -11.32 2.24 -3.33
C MET A 69 -12.41 2.95 -2.52
N SER A 70 -13.56 3.27 -3.15
CA SER A 70 -14.63 4.06 -2.54
C SER A 70 -14.08 5.32 -1.86
N ILE A 71 -13.26 6.09 -2.60
CA ILE A 71 -12.70 7.36 -2.12
C ILE A 71 -13.82 8.39 -2.07
N LYS A 72 -14.07 8.97 -0.89
CA LYS A 72 -15.07 10.05 -0.73
C LYS A 72 -14.43 11.36 -1.17
N CYS A 73 -14.82 11.85 -2.33
CA CYS A 73 -14.36 13.10 -2.93
C CYS A 73 -15.46 13.72 -3.80
N ILE A 74 -15.35 15.02 -4.09
CA ILE A 74 -16.25 15.74 -4.99
C ILE A 74 -15.94 15.34 -6.44
N SER A 75 -14.67 15.26 -6.78
CA SER A 75 -14.18 14.84 -8.10
C SER A 75 -12.72 14.41 -8.03
N GLY A 76 -12.22 13.74 -9.06
CA GLY A 76 -10.78 13.41 -9.17
C GLY A 76 -9.85 14.63 -9.25
N LYS A 77 -10.39 15.83 -9.52
CA LYS A 77 -9.63 17.09 -9.55
C LYS A 77 -9.49 17.76 -8.18
N GLN A 78 -10.16 17.26 -7.16
CA GLN A 78 -10.01 17.73 -5.79
C GLN A 78 -8.57 17.50 -5.29
N PHE A 79 -8.01 18.46 -4.55
CA PHE A 79 -6.68 18.33 -3.97
C PHE A 79 -6.66 17.31 -2.83
N CYS A 80 -5.55 16.57 -2.72
CA CYS A 80 -5.41 15.57 -1.65
C CYS A 80 -5.34 16.22 -0.27
N SER A 81 -4.88 17.46 -0.13
CA SER A 81 -4.88 18.22 1.13
C SER A 81 -6.26 18.34 1.77
N GLU A 82 -7.32 18.41 0.95
CA GLU A 82 -8.72 18.56 1.40
C GLU A 82 -9.35 17.25 1.91
N LEU A 83 -8.68 16.12 1.74
CA LEU A 83 -9.22 14.83 2.13
C LEU A 83 -9.00 14.51 3.61
N SER A 84 -9.93 13.75 4.19
CA SER A 84 -9.70 13.12 5.51
C SER A 84 -8.54 12.12 5.45
N GLY A 85 -7.90 11.84 6.59
CA GLY A 85 -6.79 10.89 6.69
C GLY A 85 -7.11 9.51 6.09
N GLY A 86 -8.32 9.00 6.33
CA GLY A 86 -8.76 7.72 5.74
C GLY A 86 -8.90 7.77 4.22
N ASN A 87 -9.38 8.88 3.63
CA ASN A 87 -9.46 9.02 2.19
C ASN A 87 -8.07 9.24 1.56
N LYS A 88 -7.17 9.97 2.21
CA LYS A 88 -5.76 10.06 1.81
C LYS A 88 -5.09 8.69 1.76
N GLN A 89 -5.35 7.84 2.76
CA GLN A 89 -4.85 6.46 2.78
C GLN A 89 -5.37 5.65 1.59
N LYS A 90 -6.66 5.78 1.27
CA LYS A 90 -7.26 5.14 0.10
C LYS A 90 -6.62 5.62 -1.21
N VAL A 91 -6.25 6.90 -1.34
CA VAL A 91 -5.50 7.41 -2.49
C VAL A 91 -4.13 6.75 -2.59
N ALA A 92 -3.39 6.62 -1.48
CA ALA A 92 -2.09 5.95 -1.45
C ALA A 92 -2.17 4.49 -1.91
N PHE A 93 -3.23 3.77 -1.53
CA PHE A 93 -3.48 2.41 -2.03
C PHE A 93 -3.91 2.41 -3.50
N ALA A 94 -4.84 3.27 -3.90
CA ALA A 94 -5.35 3.38 -5.27
C ALA A 94 -4.22 3.59 -6.28
N LYS A 95 -3.23 4.39 -5.92
CA LYS A 95 -2.01 4.67 -6.68
C LYS A 95 -1.28 3.38 -7.13
N TRP A 96 -1.17 2.40 -6.26
CA TRP A 96 -0.43 1.16 -6.53
C TRP A 96 -1.31 0.01 -7.01
N LEU A 97 -2.57 -0.05 -6.61
CA LEU A 97 -3.53 -1.04 -7.11
C LEU A 97 -3.75 -0.89 -8.62
N GLY A 98 -3.88 0.35 -9.09
CA GLY A 98 -4.07 0.65 -10.49
C GLY A 98 -2.92 0.19 -11.39
N VAL A 99 -1.70 0.06 -10.85
CA VAL A 99 -0.50 -0.39 -11.62
C VAL A 99 -0.38 -1.91 -11.69
N ASP A 100 -1.22 -2.64 -10.96
CA ASP A 100 -1.22 -4.11 -10.90
C ASP A 100 0.14 -4.67 -10.44
N CYS A 101 0.62 -4.20 -9.29
CA CYS A 101 1.83 -4.71 -8.67
C CYS A 101 1.71 -6.18 -8.28
N ASP A 102 2.82 -6.92 -8.31
CA ASP A 102 2.90 -8.30 -7.83
C ASP A 102 3.38 -8.37 -6.39
N ILE A 103 4.14 -7.36 -5.97
CA ILE A 103 4.71 -7.26 -4.63
C ILE A 103 4.29 -5.92 -4.03
N PHE A 104 3.72 -5.95 -2.83
CA PHE A 104 3.39 -4.76 -2.05
C PHE A 104 4.25 -4.71 -0.79
N ILE A 105 4.93 -3.59 -0.58
CA ILE A 105 5.59 -3.26 0.68
C ILE A 105 4.74 -2.19 1.36
N MET A 106 4.24 -2.49 2.54
CA MET A 106 3.30 -1.65 3.29
C MET A 106 3.90 -1.35 4.66
N ASP A 107 4.30 -0.12 4.87
CA ASP A 107 4.85 0.35 6.14
C ASP A 107 3.74 1.03 6.94
N CYS A 108 3.31 0.42 8.03
CA CYS A 108 2.24 0.86 8.91
C CYS A 108 0.97 1.30 8.13
N PRO A 109 0.40 0.45 7.26
CA PRO A 109 -0.62 0.86 6.28
C PRO A 109 -1.94 1.31 6.92
N THR A 110 -2.15 1.03 8.19
CA THR A 110 -3.38 1.37 8.94
C THR A 110 -3.17 2.44 10.01
N ARG A 111 -1.96 3.04 10.05
CA ARG A 111 -1.63 4.04 11.05
C ARG A 111 -2.45 5.32 10.89
N GLY A 112 -3.04 5.79 11.99
CA GLY A 112 -3.74 7.08 12.04
C GLY A 112 -5.01 7.15 11.20
N ILE A 113 -5.68 6.03 10.98
CA ILE A 113 -7.00 5.95 10.33
C ILE A 113 -8.04 5.37 11.29
N ASP A 114 -9.30 5.69 11.05
CA ASP A 114 -10.41 5.17 11.83
C ASP A 114 -10.65 3.67 11.64
N ILE A 115 -11.34 3.03 12.60
CA ILE A 115 -11.60 1.59 12.61
C ILE A 115 -12.32 1.13 11.34
N GLY A 116 -13.27 1.91 10.83
CA GLY A 116 -14.04 1.53 9.64
C GLY A 116 -13.16 1.45 8.40
N VAL A 117 -12.25 2.42 8.22
CA VAL A 117 -11.27 2.41 7.12
C VAL A 117 -10.25 1.30 7.34
N LYS A 118 -9.81 1.06 8.60
CA LYS A 118 -8.87 -0.02 8.94
C LYS A 118 -9.40 -1.39 8.51
N VAL A 119 -10.65 -1.70 8.83
CA VAL A 119 -11.31 -2.94 8.41
C VAL A 119 -11.37 -3.07 6.88
N ALA A 120 -11.65 -1.97 6.18
CA ALA A 120 -11.67 -1.97 4.72
C ALA A 120 -10.27 -2.25 4.14
N MET A 121 -9.21 -1.71 4.75
CA MET A 121 -7.82 -1.99 4.33
C MET A 121 -7.45 -3.46 4.57
N TYR A 122 -7.83 -4.05 5.69
CA TYR A 122 -7.56 -5.47 5.95
C TYR A 122 -8.25 -6.39 4.92
N LYS A 123 -9.51 -6.10 4.58
CA LYS A 123 -10.22 -6.83 3.53
C LYS A 123 -9.51 -6.72 2.18
N LEU A 124 -9.04 -5.53 1.83
CA LEU A 124 -8.29 -5.28 0.61
C LEU A 124 -6.98 -6.09 0.58
N ILE A 125 -6.20 -6.04 1.66
CA ILE A 125 -4.94 -6.79 1.80
C ILE A 125 -5.20 -8.30 1.65
N TYR A 126 -6.26 -8.80 2.28
CA TYR A 126 -6.66 -10.20 2.16
C TYR A 126 -7.04 -10.57 0.72
N GLU A 127 -7.79 -9.72 0.00
CA GLU A 127 -8.13 -9.97 -1.40
C GLU A 127 -6.91 -9.93 -2.33
N LEU A 128 -5.95 -9.03 -2.11
CA LEU A 128 -4.68 -9.02 -2.83
C LEU A 128 -3.91 -10.33 -2.63
N LYS A 129 -3.85 -10.83 -1.39
CA LYS A 129 -3.26 -12.14 -1.09
C LYS A 129 -3.97 -13.26 -1.86
N ARG A 130 -5.32 -13.28 -1.88
CA ARG A 130 -6.10 -14.28 -2.64
C ARG A 130 -5.84 -14.23 -4.14
N GLN A 131 -5.50 -13.07 -4.68
CA GLN A 131 -5.08 -12.88 -6.07
C GLN A 131 -3.63 -13.31 -6.34
N GLY A 132 -2.94 -13.88 -5.34
CA GLY A 132 -1.55 -14.35 -5.46
C GLY A 132 -0.50 -13.25 -5.35
N LYS A 133 -0.86 -12.06 -4.87
CA LYS A 133 0.10 -10.99 -4.64
C LYS A 133 0.92 -11.29 -3.39
N SER A 134 2.21 -10.91 -3.42
CA SER A 134 3.11 -11.01 -2.27
C SER A 134 3.06 -9.71 -1.47
N ILE A 135 2.90 -9.81 -0.15
CA ILE A 135 2.77 -8.63 0.71
C ILE A 135 3.81 -8.71 1.82
N VAL A 136 4.62 -7.67 1.94
CA VAL A 136 5.50 -7.42 3.08
C VAL A 136 4.86 -6.29 3.88
N MET A 137 4.34 -6.61 5.05
CA MET A 137 3.71 -5.63 5.94
C MET A 137 4.62 -5.39 7.15
N ILE A 138 4.92 -4.12 7.40
CA ILE A 138 5.61 -3.65 8.60
C ILE A 138 4.54 -3.01 9.47
N SER A 139 4.47 -3.36 10.75
CA SER A 139 3.51 -2.76 11.68
C SER A 139 4.09 -2.72 13.10
N GLU A 140 3.69 -1.69 13.83
CA GLU A 140 3.95 -1.54 15.26
C GLU A 140 2.82 -2.18 16.10
N GLU A 141 1.71 -2.57 15.46
CA GLU A 141 0.56 -3.19 16.11
C GLU A 141 0.67 -4.72 16.01
N LEU A 142 1.04 -5.38 17.12
CA LEU A 142 1.24 -6.83 17.16
C LEU A 142 0.00 -7.61 16.72
N MET A 143 -1.18 -7.20 17.17
CA MET A 143 -2.44 -7.86 16.81
C MET A 143 -2.73 -7.77 15.31
N GLU A 144 -2.30 -6.71 14.64
CA GLU A 144 -2.38 -6.59 13.19
C GLU A 144 -1.50 -7.64 12.50
N LEU A 145 -0.25 -7.78 12.94
CA LEU A 145 0.69 -8.75 12.38
C LEU A 145 0.20 -10.20 12.61
N ILE A 146 -0.23 -10.53 13.82
CA ILE A 146 -0.74 -11.86 14.17
C ILE A 146 -1.97 -12.20 13.31
N GLY A 147 -2.88 -11.25 13.13
CA GLY A 147 -4.11 -11.47 12.36
C GLY A 147 -3.93 -11.55 10.85
N MET A 148 -2.96 -10.83 10.30
CA MET A 148 -2.85 -10.61 8.85
C MET A 148 -1.72 -11.40 8.18
N SER A 149 -0.65 -11.75 8.90
CA SER A 149 0.53 -12.38 8.29
C SER A 149 0.46 -13.91 8.30
N ASP A 150 1.07 -14.54 7.31
CA ASP A 150 1.33 -15.99 7.27
C ASP A 150 2.63 -16.34 7.99
N ARG A 151 3.55 -15.37 8.02
CA ARG A 151 4.88 -15.47 8.58
C ARG A 151 5.32 -14.12 9.13
N MET A 152 5.90 -14.10 10.30
CA MET A 152 6.42 -12.89 10.93
C MET A 152 7.93 -13.00 11.11
N LEU A 153 8.63 -11.92 10.82
CA LEU A 153 10.04 -11.73 11.13
C LEU A 153 10.14 -10.71 12.25
N ILE A 154 10.61 -11.15 13.41
CA ILE A 154 10.76 -10.27 14.57
C ILE A 154 12.14 -9.64 14.50
N MET A 155 12.17 -8.30 14.55
CA MET A 155 13.40 -7.52 14.46
C MET A 155 13.85 -7.04 15.85
N LYS A 156 15.15 -7.17 16.12
CA LYS A 156 15.80 -6.65 17.32
C LYS A 156 17.17 -6.07 16.93
N ASN A 157 17.42 -4.82 17.27
CA ASN A 157 18.71 -4.15 17.02
C ASN A 157 19.20 -4.27 15.56
N GLY A 158 18.28 -4.11 14.59
CA GLY A 158 18.60 -4.17 13.16
C GLY A 158 18.81 -5.57 12.59
N SER A 159 18.58 -6.62 13.38
CA SER A 159 18.71 -8.01 12.95
C SER A 159 17.41 -8.80 13.18
N VAL A 160 17.20 -9.87 12.42
CA VAL A 160 16.08 -10.78 12.64
C VAL A 160 16.42 -11.65 13.86
N SER A 161 15.65 -11.49 14.95
CA SER A 161 15.81 -12.27 16.18
C SER A 161 15.05 -13.60 16.12
N LYS A 162 13.90 -13.60 15.45
CA LYS A 162 13.05 -14.79 15.33
C LYS A 162 12.21 -14.76 14.06
N GLU A 163 11.98 -15.93 13.49
CA GLU A 163 10.95 -16.17 12.47
C GLU A 163 9.84 -17.02 13.08
N ILE A 164 8.58 -16.58 12.93
CA ILE A 164 7.39 -17.25 13.46
C ILE A 164 6.41 -17.48 12.31
N MET A 165 6.01 -18.73 12.13
CA MET A 165 4.92 -19.08 11.21
C MET A 165 3.57 -18.88 11.90
N ARG A 166 2.56 -18.50 11.13
CA ARG A 166 1.20 -18.33 11.66
C ARG A 166 0.72 -19.60 12.34
N SER A 167 0.25 -19.46 13.57
CA SER A 167 -0.39 -20.52 14.35
C SER A 167 -1.47 -19.87 15.23
N ALA A 168 -2.47 -20.65 15.64
CA ALA A 168 -3.49 -20.20 16.58
C ALA A 168 -2.91 -19.92 17.99
N ASP A 169 -1.75 -20.51 18.29
CA ASP A 169 -1.11 -20.45 19.62
C ASP A 169 -0.14 -19.26 19.76
N VAL A 170 0.08 -18.47 18.70
CA VAL A 170 0.97 -17.30 18.76
C VAL A 170 0.33 -16.19 19.57
N THR A 171 1.00 -15.77 20.64
CA THR A 171 0.57 -14.70 21.53
C THR A 171 1.50 -13.49 21.44
N ASP A 172 0.96 -12.30 21.79
CA ASP A 172 1.74 -11.07 21.90
C ASP A 172 2.93 -11.23 22.86
N ALA A 173 2.74 -11.91 24.00
CA ALA A 173 3.78 -12.13 24.99
C ALA A 173 4.98 -12.88 24.40
N GLN A 174 4.75 -13.92 23.60
CA GLN A 174 5.80 -14.66 22.91
C GLN A 174 6.56 -13.79 21.90
N ILE A 175 5.87 -12.91 21.18
CA ILE A 175 6.52 -12.01 20.21
C ILE A 175 7.40 -11.00 20.96
N ILE A 176 6.88 -10.42 22.05
CA ILE A 176 7.60 -9.43 22.86
C ILE A 176 8.91 -9.98 23.41
N GLU A 177 8.96 -11.23 23.84
CA GLU A 177 10.20 -11.87 24.31
C GLU A 177 11.34 -11.80 23.28
N TYR A 178 11.02 -11.88 21.99
CA TYR A 178 12.02 -11.81 20.91
C TYR A 178 12.35 -10.36 20.49
N MET A 179 11.59 -9.35 20.96
CA MET A 179 11.83 -7.93 20.70
C MET A 179 12.74 -7.29 21.74
N ILE A 180 12.69 -7.80 22.98
CA ILE A 180 13.46 -7.31 24.13
C ILE A 180 14.80 -8.05 24.16
#